data_f0036606a27793821e99e857bcb77abb
#
_entry.id   f0036606a27793821e99e857bcb77abb
#
_cell.length_a   1.000
_cell.length_b   1.000
_cell.length_c   1.000
_cell.angle_alpha   90.00
_cell.angle_beta   90.00
_cell.angle_gamma   90.00
#
_symmetry.space_group_name_H-M   'P 1'
#
loop_
_entity.id
_entity.type
_entity.pdbx_description
1 polymer ?
#
loop_
_entity_poly.entity_id
_entity_poly.type
_entity_poly.pdbx_seq_one_letter_code
_entity_poly.pdbx_strand_id
1 'polypeptide(L)'
;MLKTGVGVSPIAAVKGETAHLSFTAYPSNTSVTVGTRFSLALDVVPDKGMHVYAPGAEEKGYRVIGFELDQSEIARFEPVNYPESEIYFFEPLDEHVPIYQSPFTILQEVVMNGDEQAETTMSRLDALTFTGTLNYQACDDAICFLPQSIPMSFTVDLEMPDRKRANR
;
A
#
# COMPACT_ATOMS: atom_id res chain seq x y z
N MET A 1 -24.73 17.38 -6.33
CA MET A 1 -24.18 17.23 -6.29
C MET A 1 -23.40 16.48 -6.45
N LEU A 2 -23.43 16.06 -6.77
CA LEU A 2 -22.76 15.49 -7.07
C LEU A 2 -21.80 15.37 -7.05
N LYS A 3 -21.59 15.68 -6.96
CA LYS A 3 -20.73 15.67 -7.08
C LYS A 3 -19.88 15.45 -6.67
N THR A 4 -20.09 15.67 -6.68
CA THR A 4 -19.31 15.48 -6.14
C THR A 4 -18.89 14.44 -5.71
N GLY A 5 -19.53 14.18 -5.13
CA GLY A 5 -19.11 13.02 -4.61
C GLY A 5 -18.34 12.31 -5.50
N VAL A 6 -18.43 12.70 -6.39
CA VAL A 6 -17.57 12.26 -7.09
C VAL A 6 -16.29 12.47 -6.76
N GLY A 7 -16.10 13.21 -5.79
CA GLY A 7 -14.88 13.57 -5.41
C GLY A 7 -13.88 12.51 -5.38
N VAL A 8 -14.16 11.47 -4.74
CA VAL A 8 -13.23 10.37 -4.74
C VAL A 8 -13.53 9.48 -5.90
N SER A 9 -12.65 9.42 -6.85
CA SER A 9 -12.82 8.54 -7.98
C SER A 9 -12.84 7.09 -7.50
N PRO A 10 -13.87 6.31 -7.83
CA PRO A 10 -13.87 4.89 -7.48
C PRO A 10 -12.70 4.12 -8.09
N ILE A 11 -12.09 4.68 -9.12
CA ILE A 11 -10.94 4.05 -9.76
C ILE A 11 -9.70 4.11 -8.89
N ALA A 12 -9.63 5.10 -7.99
CA ALA A 12 -8.46 5.27 -7.13
C ALA A 12 -8.38 4.27 -5.98
N ALA A 13 -9.49 3.67 -5.58
CA ALA A 13 -9.53 2.73 -4.46
C ALA A 13 -9.78 1.30 -4.94
N VAL A 14 -9.01 0.35 -4.42
CA VAL A 14 -9.15 -1.07 -4.72
C VAL A 14 -9.49 -1.79 -3.42
N LYS A 15 -10.62 -2.47 -3.39
CA LYS A 15 -11.07 -3.25 -2.23
C LYS A 15 -10.97 -4.73 -2.52
N GLY A 16 -10.61 -5.51 -1.51
CA GLY A 16 -10.55 -6.95 -1.63
C GLY A 16 -10.77 -7.64 -0.32
N GLU A 17 -11.08 -8.92 -0.42
CA GLU A 17 -11.26 -9.79 0.73
C GLU A 17 -10.54 -11.09 0.50
N THR A 18 -9.98 -11.65 1.57
CA THR A 18 -9.40 -12.98 1.56
C THR A 18 -10.10 -13.82 2.62
N ALA A 19 -9.65 -15.03 2.82
CA ALA A 19 -10.19 -15.89 3.89
C ALA A 19 -9.83 -15.37 5.29
N HIS A 20 -8.94 -14.38 5.41
CA HIS A 20 -8.38 -13.96 6.68
C HIS A 20 -8.54 -12.47 7.00
N LEU A 21 -8.75 -11.65 5.98
CA LEU A 21 -8.81 -10.20 6.15
C LEU A 21 -9.53 -9.53 4.99
N SER A 22 -9.90 -8.28 5.19
CA SER A 22 -10.32 -7.43 4.10
C SER A 22 -9.37 -6.24 4.01
N PHE A 23 -9.28 -5.63 2.84
CA PHE A 23 -8.37 -4.50 2.64
C PHE A 23 -8.93 -3.50 1.65
N THR A 24 -8.45 -2.26 1.78
CA THR A 24 -8.71 -1.20 0.82
C THR A 24 -7.37 -0.54 0.51
N ALA A 25 -7.01 -0.50 -0.76
CA ALA A 25 -5.76 0.10 -1.22
C ALA A 25 -6.08 1.34 -2.04
N TYR A 26 -5.41 2.45 -1.75
CA TYR A 26 -5.68 3.71 -2.44
C TYR A 26 -4.49 4.67 -2.37
N PRO A 27 -4.33 5.54 -3.39
CA PRO A 27 -3.35 6.60 -3.29
C PRO A 27 -3.89 7.76 -2.46
N SER A 28 -3.00 8.48 -1.78
CA SER A 28 -3.38 9.66 -0.99
C SER A 28 -3.86 10.82 -1.88
N ASN A 29 -3.46 10.81 -3.14
CA ASN A 29 -3.83 11.83 -4.12
C ASN A 29 -4.45 11.14 -5.32
N THR A 30 -5.46 11.76 -5.92
CA THR A 30 -6.07 11.21 -7.14
C THR A 30 -5.25 11.57 -8.37
N SER A 31 -4.45 12.64 -8.30
CA SER A 31 -3.55 13.02 -9.38
C SER A 31 -2.18 13.42 -8.84
N VAL A 32 -1.16 13.24 -9.65
CA VAL A 32 0.23 13.55 -9.30
C VAL A 32 0.93 14.19 -10.48
N THR A 33 2.03 14.88 -10.21
CA THR A 33 2.85 15.51 -11.24
C THR A 33 4.32 15.16 -11.02
N VAL A 34 5.13 15.47 -12.03
CA VAL A 34 6.56 15.21 -12.00
C VAL A 34 7.20 15.92 -10.79
N GLY A 35 8.12 15.22 -10.14
CA GLY A 35 8.88 15.79 -9.02
C GLY A 35 8.14 15.88 -7.69
N THR A 36 6.90 15.39 -7.61
CA THR A 36 6.13 15.41 -6.37
C THR A 36 6.13 14.06 -5.69
N ARG A 37 5.54 14.01 -4.50
CA ARG A 37 5.42 12.77 -3.75
C ARG A 37 4.00 12.58 -3.26
N PHE A 38 3.63 11.33 -3.07
CA PHE A 38 2.33 10.94 -2.53
C PHE A 38 2.48 9.61 -1.80
N SER A 39 1.42 9.14 -1.16
CA SER A 39 1.46 7.86 -0.44
C SER A 39 0.46 6.88 -1.04
N LEU A 40 0.85 5.62 -1.08
CA LEU A 40 -0.07 4.51 -1.32
C LEU A 40 -0.46 3.98 0.05
N ALA A 41 -1.75 3.92 0.32
CA ALA A 41 -2.28 3.48 1.60
C ALA A 41 -2.93 2.11 1.46
N LEU A 42 -2.74 1.28 2.47
CA LEU A 42 -3.39 -0.01 2.58
C LEU A 42 -4.07 -0.07 3.94
N ASP A 43 -5.40 0.03 3.94
CA ASP A 43 -6.20 -0.20 5.13
C ASP A 43 -6.49 -1.68 5.21
N VAL A 44 -6.18 -2.30 6.33
CA VAL A 44 -6.36 -3.73 6.54
C VAL A 44 -7.25 -3.96 7.75
N VAL A 45 -8.21 -4.85 7.60
CA VAL A 45 -9.08 -5.27 8.69
C VAL A 45 -8.96 -6.79 8.80
N PRO A 46 -8.19 -7.28 9.80
CA PRO A 46 -8.15 -8.72 10.04
C PRO A 46 -9.53 -9.25 10.42
N ASP A 47 -9.86 -10.44 9.95
CA ASP A 47 -11.13 -11.07 10.31
C ASP A 47 -11.10 -11.42 11.80
N LYS A 48 -12.29 -11.54 12.38
CA LYS A 48 -12.42 -11.85 13.80
C LYS A 48 -11.63 -13.10 14.16
N GLY A 49 -10.80 -12.99 15.19
CA GLY A 49 -9.97 -14.09 15.64
C GLY A 49 -8.67 -14.28 14.88
N MET A 50 -8.46 -13.48 13.84
CA MET A 50 -7.23 -13.54 13.05
C MET A 50 -6.27 -12.45 13.42
N HIS A 51 -4.98 -12.72 13.23
CA HIS A 51 -3.95 -11.69 13.28
C HIS A 51 -2.97 -11.90 12.14
N VAL A 52 -2.30 -10.82 11.76
CA VAL A 52 -1.22 -10.85 10.79
C VAL A 52 0.04 -10.30 11.44
N TYR A 53 1.19 -10.59 10.85
CA TYR A 53 2.47 -10.28 11.48
C TYR A 53 2.99 -8.92 11.10
N ALA A 54 3.56 -8.24 12.10
CA ALA A 54 4.14 -6.90 12.01
C ALA A 54 5.66 -7.00 11.92
N PRO A 55 6.35 -5.89 11.59
CA PRO A 55 7.83 -5.88 11.56
C PRO A 55 8.44 -6.38 12.86
N GLY A 56 9.42 -7.24 12.75
CA GLY A 56 10.04 -7.95 13.86
C GLY A 56 9.66 -9.41 13.90
N ALA A 57 8.51 -9.76 13.32
CA ALA A 57 8.06 -11.15 13.30
C ALA A 57 8.88 -12.03 12.37
N GLU A 58 9.58 -11.43 11.41
CA GLU A 58 10.44 -12.16 10.50
C GLU A 58 11.57 -12.87 11.24
N GLU A 59 11.95 -12.39 12.40
CA GLU A 59 12.98 -13.03 13.24
C GLU A 59 12.54 -14.40 13.73
N LYS A 60 11.23 -14.62 13.78
CA LYS A 60 10.66 -15.91 14.18
C LYS A 60 10.22 -16.76 12.98
N GLY A 61 10.50 -16.28 11.75
CA GLY A 61 10.17 -17.01 10.55
C GLY A 61 8.79 -16.72 9.97
N TYR A 62 8.08 -15.74 10.51
CA TYR A 62 6.76 -15.37 9.98
C TYR A 62 6.89 -14.32 8.88
N ARG A 63 5.93 -14.30 7.99
CA ARG A 63 5.88 -13.29 6.92
C ARG A 63 5.19 -12.03 7.42
N VAL A 64 5.91 -10.92 7.38
CA VAL A 64 5.35 -9.61 7.75
C VAL A 64 4.44 -9.13 6.63
N ILE A 65 3.29 -8.56 7.01
CA ILE A 65 2.37 -8.00 6.03
C ILE A 65 2.98 -6.76 5.37
N GLY A 66 2.81 -6.64 4.06
CA GLY A 66 3.30 -5.46 3.36
C GLY A 66 3.14 -5.53 1.86
N PHE A 67 3.45 -4.40 1.24
CA PHE A 67 3.52 -4.29 -0.21
C PHE A 67 4.90 -4.68 -0.69
N GLU A 68 4.94 -5.28 -1.86
CA GLU A 68 6.16 -5.41 -2.61
C GLU A 68 5.84 -4.87 -4.00
N LEU A 69 6.22 -3.62 -4.25
CA LEU A 69 5.91 -2.93 -5.49
C LEU A 69 6.96 -3.20 -6.55
N ASP A 70 6.50 -3.37 -7.78
CA ASP A 70 7.38 -3.54 -8.92
C ASP A 70 8.12 -2.23 -9.20
N GLN A 71 9.36 -2.33 -9.63
CA GLN A 71 10.18 -1.14 -9.93
C GLN A 71 9.53 -0.28 -11.00
N SER A 72 9.72 1.02 -10.88
CA SER A 72 9.21 2.00 -11.83
C SER A 72 10.36 2.85 -12.36
N GLU A 73 10.30 3.19 -13.63
CA GLU A 73 11.32 4.06 -14.25
C GLU A 73 11.10 5.52 -13.91
N ILE A 74 9.91 5.89 -13.44
CA ILE A 74 9.56 7.30 -13.22
C ILE A 74 9.26 7.61 -11.75
N ALA A 75 9.42 6.63 -10.87
CA ALA A 75 9.17 6.82 -9.44
C ALA A 75 10.09 5.93 -8.62
N ARG A 76 10.33 6.34 -7.37
CA ARG A 76 11.01 5.49 -6.41
C ARG A 76 10.13 5.35 -5.17
N PHE A 77 10.31 4.25 -4.46
CA PHE A 77 9.53 3.93 -3.27
C PHE A 77 10.40 4.07 -2.05
N GLU A 78 9.92 4.83 -1.06
CA GLU A 78 10.59 4.95 0.22
C GLU A 78 10.24 3.73 1.08
N PRO A 79 10.94 3.50 2.21
CA PRO A 79 10.60 2.40 3.10
C PRO A 79 9.14 2.48 3.57
N VAL A 80 8.53 1.31 3.74
CA VAL A 80 7.14 1.23 4.18
C VAL A 80 7.00 1.71 5.61
N ASN A 81 5.98 2.52 5.87
CA ASN A 81 5.63 3.00 7.20
C ASN A 81 4.58 2.10 7.80
N TYR A 82 4.92 1.51 8.94
CA TYR A 82 4.00 0.65 9.69
C TYR A 82 3.52 1.35 10.96
N PRO A 83 2.26 1.16 11.35
CA PRO A 83 1.80 1.65 12.63
C PRO A 83 2.37 0.79 13.77
N GLU A 84 2.21 1.26 14.99
CA GLU A 84 2.61 0.52 16.16
C GLU A 84 1.86 -0.82 16.20
N SER A 85 2.59 -1.88 16.53
CA SER A 85 2.03 -3.22 16.62
C SER A 85 1.78 -3.64 18.06
N GLU A 86 1.05 -4.74 18.22
CA GLU A 86 0.82 -5.36 19.51
C GLU A 86 1.77 -6.54 19.66
N ILE A 87 2.11 -6.90 20.89
CA ILE A 87 2.90 -8.12 21.15
C ILE A 87 1.93 -9.22 21.53
N TYR A 88 1.98 -10.31 20.78
CA TYR A 88 1.14 -11.47 20.97
C TYR A 88 1.97 -12.62 21.53
N PHE A 89 1.48 -13.24 22.60
CA PHE A 89 2.12 -14.43 23.16
C PHE A 89 1.45 -15.66 22.55
N PHE A 90 2.21 -16.40 21.74
CA PHE A 90 1.75 -17.65 21.15
C PHE A 90 2.19 -18.80 22.04
N GLU A 91 1.29 -19.23 22.90
CA GLU A 91 1.57 -20.24 23.92
C GLU A 91 2.14 -21.55 23.38
N PRO A 92 1.62 -22.12 22.26
CA PRO A 92 2.14 -23.39 21.76
C PRO A 92 3.63 -23.40 21.48
N LEU A 93 4.21 -22.27 21.12
CA LEU A 93 5.64 -22.16 20.82
C LEU A 93 6.40 -21.29 21.83
N ASP A 94 5.72 -20.81 22.87
CA ASP A 94 6.31 -19.92 23.88
C ASP A 94 7.01 -18.73 23.22
N GLU A 95 6.30 -18.10 22.26
CA GLU A 95 6.84 -16.98 21.50
C GLU A 95 6.08 -15.67 21.74
N HIS A 96 6.83 -14.58 21.80
CA HIS A 96 6.27 -13.23 21.80
C HIS A 96 6.54 -12.61 20.44
N VAL A 97 5.48 -12.23 19.72
CA VAL A 97 5.59 -11.83 18.31
C VAL A 97 4.79 -10.56 18.07
N PRO A 98 5.35 -9.58 17.33
CA PRO A 98 4.57 -8.40 16.97
C PRO A 98 3.52 -8.74 15.91
N ILE A 99 2.29 -8.31 16.16
CA ILE A 99 1.14 -8.60 15.29
C ILE A 99 0.22 -7.39 15.16
N TYR A 100 -0.70 -7.52 14.19
CA TYR A 100 -1.88 -6.65 14.09
C TYR A 100 -3.11 -7.54 14.14
N GLN A 101 -4.02 -7.26 15.06
CA GLN A 101 -5.29 -7.97 15.15
C GLN A 101 -6.49 -7.03 15.11
N SER A 102 -6.27 -5.73 15.08
CA SER A 102 -7.28 -4.70 14.90
C SER A 102 -7.03 -3.96 13.60
N PRO A 103 -7.99 -3.21 13.07
CA PRO A 103 -7.79 -2.45 11.83
C PRO A 103 -6.55 -1.55 11.90
N PHE A 104 -5.79 -1.50 10.83
CA PHE A 104 -4.57 -0.70 10.74
C PHE A 104 -4.32 -0.25 9.31
N THR A 105 -3.42 0.73 9.16
CA THR A 105 -3.06 1.27 7.84
C THR A 105 -1.56 1.25 7.66
N ILE A 106 -1.12 0.73 6.51
CA ILE A 106 0.28 0.77 6.08
C ILE A 106 0.39 1.85 5.02
N LEU A 107 1.47 2.64 5.07
CA LEU A 107 1.74 3.70 4.10
C LEU A 107 3.05 3.45 3.37
N GLN A 108 3.01 3.61 2.06
CA GLN A 108 4.18 3.53 1.20
C GLN A 108 4.35 4.87 0.50
N GLU A 109 5.37 5.64 0.85
CA GLU A 109 5.62 6.90 0.17
C GLU A 109 6.24 6.64 -1.20
N VAL A 110 5.72 7.34 -2.20
CA VAL A 110 6.17 7.27 -3.59
C VAL A 110 6.67 8.66 -3.97
N VAL A 111 7.90 8.72 -4.50
CA VAL A 111 8.50 9.96 -4.97
C VAL A 111 8.60 9.91 -6.48
N MET A 112 7.88 10.81 -7.15
CA MET A 112 7.93 10.90 -8.60
C MET A 112 9.25 11.55 -9.01
N ASN A 113 9.94 10.94 -9.98
CA ASN A 113 11.19 11.50 -10.47
C ASN A 113 10.91 12.86 -11.12
N GLY A 114 11.87 13.78 -11.01
CA GLY A 114 11.74 15.14 -11.53
C GLY A 114 12.64 15.43 -12.71
N ASP A 115 13.32 14.44 -13.26
CA ASP A 115 14.23 14.66 -14.37
C ASP A 115 13.49 14.76 -15.71
N GLU A 116 14.22 15.16 -16.73
CA GLU A 116 13.68 15.36 -18.06
C GLU A 116 13.12 14.07 -18.67
N GLN A 117 13.77 12.95 -18.40
CA GLN A 117 13.32 11.66 -18.92
C GLN A 117 11.97 11.27 -18.32
N ALA A 118 11.79 11.49 -17.01
CA ALA A 118 10.54 11.21 -16.35
C ALA A 118 9.43 12.12 -16.90
N GLU A 119 9.73 13.40 -17.07
CA GLU A 119 8.77 14.36 -17.64
C GLU A 119 8.34 13.95 -19.04
N THR A 120 9.29 13.52 -19.88
CA THR A 120 8.99 13.08 -21.24
C THR A 120 8.11 11.83 -21.23
N THR A 121 8.43 10.86 -20.37
CA THR A 121 7.63 9.64 -20.26
C THR A 121 6.21 9.95 -19.77
N MET A 122 6.09 10.77 -18.72
CA MET A 122 4.79 11.13 -18.16
C MET A 122 3.94 11.94 -19.13
N SER A 123 4.56 12.74 -19.98
CA SER A 123 3.80 13.57 -20.95
C SER A 123 3.01 12.75 -21.97
N ARG A 124 3.33 11.47 -22.10
CA ARG A 124 2.67 10.56 -23.02
C ARG A 124 1.57 9.74 -22.37
N LEU A 125 1.37 9.92 -21.06
CA LEU A 125 0.43 9.14 -20.27
C LEU A 125 -0.63 10.04 -19.66
N ASP A 126 -1.86 9.54 -19.56
CA ASP A 126 -2.94 10.22 -18.84
C ASP A 126 -3.02 9.76 -17.40
N ALA A 127 -2.57 8.53 -17.17
CA ALA A 127 -2.60 7.92 -15.84
C ALA A 127 -1.42 6.99 -15.69
N LEU A 128 -1.07 6.71 -14.44
CA LEU A 128 0.03 5.81 -14.13
C LEU A 128 -0.47 4.72 -13.20
N THR A 129 -0.16 3.47 -13.53
CA THR A 129 -0.51 2.33 -12.70
C THR A 129 0.76 1.72 -12.09
N PHE A 130 0.75 1.60 -10.77
CA PHE A 130 1.79 0.88 -10.04
C PHE A 130 1.27 -0.51 -9.72
N THR A 131 2.08 -1.52 -9.98
CA THR A 131 1.71 -2.90 -9.70
C THR A 131 2.62 -3.47 -8.62
N GLY A 132 2.17 -4.52 -7.99
CA GLY A 132 2.93 -5.20 -6.96
C GLY A 132 2.13 -6.30 -6.31
N THR A 133 2.53 -6.65 -5.11
CA THR A 133 1.94 -7.77 -4.38
C THR A 133 1.71 -7.38 -2.93
N LEU A 134 0.55 -7.75 -2.41
CA LEU A 134 0.32 -7.73 -0.97
C LEU A 134 0.69 -9.10 -0.44
N ASN A 135 1.69 -9.14 0.44
CA ASN A 135 2.13 -10.37 1.08
C ASN A 135 1.73 -10.37 2.54
N TYR A 136 1.23 -11.49 3.03
CA TYR A 136 0.92 -11.61 4.44
C TYR A 136 0.86 -13.07 4.86
N GLN A 137 0.90 -13.31 6.15
CA GLN A 137 0.61 -14.59 6.75
C GLN A 137 -0.33 -14.34 7.92
N ALA A 138 -1.40 -15.12 7.99
CA ALA A 138 -2.39 -14.99 9.05
C ALA A 138 -2.38 -16.23 9.93
N CYS A 139 -2.70 -16.03 11.19
CA CYS A 139 -2.88 -17.12 12.15
C CYS A 139 -4.08 -16.80 13.02
N ASP A 140 -4.72 -17.86 13.54
CA ASP A 140 -5.64 -17.71 14.65
C ASP A 140 -4.94 -18.17 15.93
N ASP A 141 -5.66 -18.40 17.00
CA ASP A 141 -5.03 -18.79 18.28
C ASP A 141 -4.48 -20.21 18.27
N ALA A 142 -4.83 -21.00 17.28
CA ALA A 142 -4.46 -22.41 17.24
C ALA A 142 -3.52 -22.77 16.09
N ILE A 143 -3.73 -22.19 14.91
CA ILE A 143 -2.98 -22.57 13.71
C ILE A 143 -2.56 -21.36 12.92
N CYS A 144 -1.49 -21.52 12.15
CA CYS A 144 -1.05 -20.56 11.15
C CYS A 144 -1.37 -21.08 9.76
N PHE A 145 -1.86 -20.18 8.92
CA PHE A 145 -2.19 -20.50 7.54
C PHE A 145 -0.96 -20.25 6.66
N LEU A 146 -0.99 -20.80 5.46
CA LEU A 146 0.10 -20.59 4.52
C LEU A 146 0.19 -19.11 4.12
N PRO A 147 1.42 -18.59 3.94
CA PRO A 147 1.58 -17.22 3.44
C PRO A 147 0.85 -17.00 2.14
N GLN A 148 0.29 -15.82 1.99
CA GLN A 148 -0.49 -15.40 0.81
C GLN A 148 0.20 -14.27 0.08
N SER A 149 0.04 -14.25 -1.24
CA SER A 149 0.52 -13.18 -2.10
C SER A 149 -0.61 -12.79 -3.03
N ILE A 150 -1.05 -11.54 -2.96
CA ILE A 150 -2.20 -11.07 -3.73
C ILE A 150 -1.74 -9.97 -4.67
N PRO A 151 -2.00 -10.09 -5.98
CA PRO A 151 -1.66 -9.02 -6.92
C PRO A 151 -2.40 -7.74 -6.55
N MET A 152 -1.70 -6.61 -6.62
CA MET A 152 -2.23 -5.30 -6.29
C MET A 152 -1.89 -4.31 -7.39
N SER A 153 -2.77 -3.34 -7.60
CA SER A 153 -2.47 -2.24 -8.49
C SER A 153 -3.04 -0.95 -7.94
N PHE A 154 -2.37 0.16 -8.25
CA PHE A 154 -2.77 1.51 -7.87
C PHE A 154 -2.69 2.39 -9.10
N THR A 155 -3.75 3.13 -9.38
CA THR A 155 -3.76 4.04 -10.53
C THR A 155 -3.96 5.47 -10.04
N VAL A 156 -3.13 6.37 -10.54
CA VAL A 156 -3.24 7.81 -10.28
C VAL A 156 -3.27 8.54 -11.61
N ASP A 157 -4.01 9.63 -11.66
CA ASP A 157 -4.01 10.49 -12.83
C ASP A 157 -2.73 11.32 -12.84
N LEU A 158 -2.25 11.62 -14.02
CA LEU A 158 -1.06 12.45 -14.19
C LEU A 158 -1.45 13.86 -14.62
N GLU A 159 -0.87 14.84 -13.93
CA GLU A 159 -1.01 16.23 -14.30
C GLU A 159 0.35 16.76 -14.71
N MET A 160 0.39 17.54 -15.80
CA MET A 160 1.62 18.17 -16.23
C MET A 160 1.73 19.56 -15.61
N PRO A 161 2.94 20.01 -15.29
CA PRO A 161 3.13 21.37 -14.80
C PRO A 161 2.57 22.40 -15.77
N ASP A 162 1.96 23.46 -15.23
CA ASP A 162 1.45 24.55 -16.06
C ASP A 162 2.61 25.45 -16.50
N ARG A 163 3.15 25.15 -17.68
CA ARG A 163 4.29 25.88 -18.21
C ARG A 163 3.96 27.34 -18.60
N LYS A 164 2.68 27.61 -18.85
CA LYS A 164 2.28 28.97 -19.15
C LYS A 164 2.41 29.89 -17.95
N ARG A 165 2.15 29.36 -16.76
CA ARG A 165 2.35 30.12 -15.52
C ARG A 165 3.83 30.34 -15.23
N ALA A 166 4.65 29.36 -15.54
CA ALA A 166 6.08 29.47 -15.26
C ALA A 166 6.77 30.52 -16.12
N ASN A 167 6.19 30.86 -17.26
CA ASN A 167 6.78 31.81 -18.19
C ASN A 167 6.21 33.23 -18.10
N ARG A 168 5.46 33.51 -17.07
CA ARG A 168 4.92 34.87 -16.85
C ARG A 168 5.73 35.66 -15.84
#